data_5d7906311e837f5ae61f9141634587db
#
_entry.id   5d7906311e837f5ae61f9141634587db
#
_cell.length_a   1.000
_cell.length_b   1.000
_cell.length_c   1.000
_cell.angle_alpha   90.00
_cell.angle_beta   90.00
_cell.angle_gamma   90.00
#
_symmetry.space_group_name_H-M   'P 1'
#
loop_
_entity.id
_entity.type
_entity.pdbx_description
1 polymer ?
#
loop_
_entity_poly.entity_id
_entity_poly.type
_entity_poly.pdbx_seq_one_letter_code
_entity_poly.pdbx_strand_id
1 'polypeptide(L)'
;MPFTSSPQSTASPEQPLSKLRGAGAAVDARAAGRVLLGVVLVTLAVLVVVFTVVGVHKNAQIDELRTQGVPVTYTVDSCLGLLGGSGSNGAGYACTGSYALGAHHYREPLPGNAHYEPGATVPAVAVPGDPTLVSTAEIVRTDRTSARVYILPGVLFALLVVLLALIVVRSRWGARDRTQAGAT
;
A
#
# COMPACT_ATOMS: atom_id res chain seq x y z
N MET A 1 66.03 65.57 -7.28
CA MET A 1 65.88 64.65 -6.19
C MET A 1 64.56 63.89 -6.44
N PRO A 2 64.63 62.68 -6.89
CA PRO A 2 63.39 61.91 -7.17
C PRO A 2 63.04 60.99 -5.95
N PHE A 3 61.81 61.08 -5.51
CA PHE A 3 61.21 60.15 -4.54
C PHE A 3 60.69 58.93 -5.28
N THR A 4 61.30 57.78 -5.01
CA THR A 4 60.85 56.48 -5.45
C THR A 4 59.89 55.94 -4.39
N SER A 5 58.63 55.91 -4.72
CA SER A 5 57.59 55.21 -3.89
C SER A 5 57.41 53.81 -4.42
N SER A 6 57.83 52.82 -3.66
CA SER A 6 57.53 51.40 -3.91
C SER A 6 56.08 51.10 -3.55
N PRO A 7 55.31 50.35 -4.37
CA PRO A 7 54.02 49.85 -3.96
C PRO A 7 54.20 48.58 -3.12
N GLN A 8 53.71 48.62 -1.86
CA GLN A 8 53.57 47.47 -1.05
C GLN A 8 52.41 46.59 -1.57
N SER A 9 52.79 45.43 -2.04
CA SER A 9 51.88 44.36 -2.41
C SER A 9 51.32 43.70 -1.14
N THR A 10 50.12 44.06 -0.74
CA THR A 10 49.38 43.39 0.29
C THR A 10 48.88 42.04 -0.24
N ALA A 11 49.64 40.99 0.03
CA ALA A 11 49.18 39.64 -0.18
C ALA A 11 48.06 39.33 0.79
N SER A 12 46.84 39.22 0.31
CA SER A 12 45.72 38.65 1.04
C SER A 12 46.02 37.17 1.36
N PRO A 13 45.87 36.75 2.60
CA PRO A 13 46.00 35.34 2.92
C PRO A 13 44.85 34.57 2.25
N GLU A 14 45.15 33.77 1.24
CA GLU A 14 44.26 32.77 0.68
C GLU A 14 43.91 31.78 1.81
N GLN A 15 42.73 31.95 2.38
CA GLN A 15 42.18 30.94 3.27
C GLN A 15 41.92 29.68 2.48
N PRO A 16 42.47 28.52 2.89
CA PRO A 16 42.22 27.27 2.20
C PRO A 16 40.76 26.88 2.32
N LEU A 17 40.03 26.90 1.20
CA LEU A 17 38.63 26.45 1.03
C LEU A 17 38.40 24.95 1.34
N SER A 18 39.41 24.27 1.86
CA SER A 18 39.34 22.85 2.19
C SER A 18 38.57 22.49 3.48
N LYS A 19 38.11 23.49 4.26
CA LYS A 19 37.41 23.22 5.54
C LYS A 19 35.90 23.06 5.46
N LEU A 20 35.31 23.19 4.27
CA LEU A 20 33.87 23.01 4.04
C LEU A 20 33.47 21.63 3.47
N ARG A 21 34.43 20.71 3.33
CA ARG A 21 34.06 19.30 3.22
C ARG A 21 33.56 18.87 4.59
N GLY A 22 32.24 19.01 4.79
CA GLY A 22 31.57 18.49 5.96
C GLY A 22 32.05 17.07 6.21
N ALA A 23 32.33 16.76 7.48
CA ALA A 23 32.66 15.42 7.93
C ALA A 23 31.56 14.50 7.39
N GLY A 24 31.84 13.89 6.23
CA GLY A 24 31.01 12.84 5.69
C GLY A 24 31.00 11.78 6.76
N ALA A 25 29.90 11.64 7.47
CA ALA A 25 29.71 10.57 8.41
C ALA A 25 30.03 9.31 7.62
N ALA A 26 31.16 8.68 7.93
CA ALA A 26 31.53 7.41 7.31
C ALA A 26 30.50 6.39 7.77
N VAL A 27 29.39 6.34 7.04
CA VAL A 27 28.32 5.37 7.27
C VAL A 27 28.97 4.01 6.99
N ASP A 28 29.12 3.20 8.04
CA ASP A 28 29.59 1.83 7.87
C ASP A 28 28.62 1.12 6.92
N ALA A 29 29.05 0.89 5.69
CA ALA A 29 28.23 0.29 4.63
C ALA A 29 27.62 -1.05 5.06
N ARG A 30 28.27 -1.75 5.97
CA ARG A 30 27.75 -3.01 6.53
C ARG A 30 26.62 -2.77 7.53
N ALA A 31 26.74 -1.74 8.36
CA ALA A 31 25.67 -1.35 9.29
C ALA A 31 24.45 -0.81 8.52
N ALA A 32 24.68 0.07 7.56
CA ALA A 32 23.60 0.59 6.68
C ALA A 32 22.90 -0.53 5.92
N GLY A 33 23.61 -1.50 5.39
CA GLY A 33 23.02 -2.65 4.71
C GLY A 33 22.14 -3.52 5.63
N ARG A 34 22.53 -3.71 6.89
CA ARG A 34 21.70 -4.45 7.85
C ARG A 34 20.43 -3.71 8.22
N VAL A 35 20.52 -2.40 8.44
CA VAL A 35 19.36 -1.55 8.74
C VAL A 35 18.39 -1.56 7.55
N LEU A 36 18.88 -1.35 6.33
CA LEU A 36 18.06 -1.39 5.12
C LEU A 36 17.35 -2.74 4.96
N LEU A 37 18.08 -3.84 5.14
CA LEU A 37 17.51 -5.19 5.08
C LEU A 37 16.43 -5.39 6.15
N GLY A 38 16.66 -4.92 7.38
CA GLY A 38 15.68 -4.96 8.45
C GLY A 38 14.41 -4.19 8.09
N VAL A 39 14.55 -2.97 7.56
CA VAL A 39 13.41 -2.16 7.11
C VAL A 39 12.61 -2.88 6.01
N VAL A 40 13.28 -3.45 5.01
CA VAL A 40 12.63 -4.20 3.93
C VAL A 40 11.84 -5.39 4.48
N LEU A 41 12.41 -6.16 5.39
CA LEU A 41 11.73 -7.32 5.99
C LEU A 41 10.49 -6.91 6.80
N VAL A 42 10.60 -5.86 7.60
CA VAL A 42 9.47 -5.33 8.38
C VAL A 42 8.37 -4.82 7.44
N THR A 43 8.74 -4.07 6.40
CA THR A 43 7.76 -3.57 5.42
C THR A 43 7.04 -4.72 4.71
N LEU A 44 7.75 -5.76 4.27
CA LEU A 44 7.14 -6.93 3.66
C LEU A 44 6.20 -7.65 4.63
N ALA A 45 6.60 -7.83 5.88
CA ALA A 45 5.76 -8.48 6.89
C ALA A 45 4.46 -7.69 7.12
N VAL A 46 4.56 -6.36 7.25
CA VAL A 46 3.39 -5.49 7.40
C VAL A 46 2.47 -5.58 6.17
N LEU A 47 3.01 -5.55 4.96
CA LEU A 47 2.23 -5.69 3.72
C LEU A 47 1.49 -7.03 3.67
N VAL A 48 2.15 -8.14 4.02
CA VAL A 48 1.49 -9.46 4.09
C VAL A 48 0.30 -9.43 5.03
N VAL A 49 0.47 -8.89 6.24
CA VAL A 49 -0.62 -8.80 7.22
C VAL A 49 -1.76 -7.94 6.70
N VAL A 50 -1.47 -6.73 6.21
CA VAL A 50 -2.48 -5.79 5.70
C VAL A 50 -3.28 -6.42 4.56
N PHE A 51 -2.63 -6.97 3.54
CA PHE A 51 -3.34 -7.57 2.41
C PHE A 51 -4.14 -8.82 2.80
N THR A 52 -3.66 -9.60 3.76
CA THR A 52 -4.41 -10.75 4.26
C THR A 52 -5.67 -10.29 4.99
N VAL A 53 -5.57 -9.33 5.89
CA VAL A 53 -6.73 -8.80 6.64
C VAL A 53 -7.76 -8.18 5.69
N VAL A 54 -7.33 -7.35 4.74
CA VAL A 54 -8.22 -6.75 3.73
C VAL A 54 -8.89 -7.83 2.89
N GLY A 55 -8.15 -8.86 2.48
CA GLY A 55 -8.69 -9.98 1.69
C GLY A 55 -9.75 -10.78 2.44
N VAL A 56 -9.50 -11.11 3.71
CA VAL A 56 -10.47 -11.82 4.57
C VAL A 56 -11.71 -10.98 4.76
N HIS A 57 -11.56 -9.69 5.06
CA HIS A 57 -12.69 -8.80 5.29
C HIS A 57 -13.59 -8.65 4.06
N LYS A 58 -12.99 -8.46 2.88
CA LYS A 58 -13.73 -8.42 1.60
C LYS A 58 -14.51 -9.71 1.32
N ASN A 59 -13.87 -10.85 1.51
CA ASN A 59 -14.55 -12.14 1.31
C ASN A 59 -15.70 -12.34 2.28
N ALA A 60 -15.56 -11.93 3.55
CA ALA A 60 -16.63 -12.00 4.55
C ALA A 60 -17.84 -11.13 4.14
N GLN A 61 -17.61 -9.91 3.65
CA GLN A 61 -18.70 -9.04 3.16
C GLN A 61 -19.45 -9.64 1.98
N ILE A 62 -18.75 -10.26 1.02
CA ILE A 62 -19.40 -10.92 -0.12
C ILE A 62 -20.23 -12.12 0.35
N ASP A 63 -19.72 -12.89 1.28
CA ASP A 63 -20.42 -14.05 1.84
C ASP A 63 -21.69 -13.62 2.63
N GLU A 64 -21.58 -12.55 3.41
CA GLU A 64 -22.70 -11.97 4.15
C GLU A 64 -23.81 -11.45 3.22
N LEU A 65 -23.44 -10.70 2.15
CA LEU A 65 -24.38 -10.26 1.12
C LEU A 65 -25.10 -11.43 0.43
N ARG A 66 -24.44 -12.57 0.26
CA ARG A 66 -25.03 -13.76 -0.38
C ARG A 66 -25.92 -14.56 0.53
N THR A 67 -25.55 -14.68 1.80
CA THR A 67 -26.24 -15.56 2.75
C THR A 67 -27.38 -14.86 3.49
N GLN A 68 -27.22 -13.56 3.78
CA GLN A 68 -28.15 -12.78 4.58
C GLN A 68 -28.77 -11.61 3.82
N GLY A 69 -28.28 -11.33 2.61
CA GLY A 69 -28.75 -10.21 1.81
C GLY A 69 -30.18 -10.39 1.32
N VAL A 70 -30.97 -9.34 1.43
CA VAL A 70 -32.33 -9.29 0.89
C VAL A 70 -32.37 -8.41 -0.35
N PRO A 71 -33.16 -8.76 -1.37
CA PRO A 71 -33.29 -7.95 -2.57
C PRO A 71 -34.00 -6.63 -2.25
N VAL A 72 -33.41 -5.54 -2.71
CA VAL A 72 -33.94 -4.19 -2.57
C VAL A 72 -33.89 -3.45 -3.93
N THR A 73 -34.76 -2.44 -4.08
CA THR A 73 -34.69 -1.53 -5.22
C THR A 73 -33.91 -0.31 -4.80
N TYR A 74 -32.78 -0.07 -5.45
CA TYR A 74 -31.91 1.06 -5.19
C TYR A 74 -32.18 2.16 -6.23
N THR A 75 -32.46 3.38 -5.76
CA THR A 75 -32.67 4.56 -6.62
C THR A 75 -31.42 5.42 -6.59
N VAL A 76 -30.83 5.67 -7.74
CA VAL A 76 -29.61 6.45 -7.88
C VAL A 76 -29.94 7.95 -7.78
N ASP A 77 -29.27 8.65 -6.86
CA ASP A 77 -29.42 10.10 -6.72
C ASP A 77 -28.42 10.86 -7.60
N SER A 78 -27.16 10.41 -7.59
CA SER A 78 -26.10 11.03 -8.39
C SER A 78 -24.94 10.06 -8.62
N CYS A 79 -24.23 10.23 -9.73
CA CYS A 79 -22.98 9.53 -10.05
C CYS A 79 -21.90 10.56 -10.40
N LEU A 80 -20.75 10.43 -9.78
CA LEU A 80 -19.56 11.23 -10.05
C LEU A 80 -18.50 10.39 -10.77
N GLY A 81 -17.99 10.89 -11.87
CA GLY A 81 -16.85 10.26 -12.57
C GLY A 81 -15.59 10.37 -11.72
N LEU A 82 -14.95 9.26 -11.46
CA LEU A 82 -13.67 9.18 -10.77
C LEU A 82 -12.54 8.94 -11.78
N LEU A 83 -11.58 9.85 -11.81
CA LEU A 83 -10.32 9.67 -12.54
C LEU A 83 -9.22 9.33 -11.52
N GLY A 84 -8.64 8.14 -11.64
CA GLY A 84 -7.48 7.76 -10.85
C GLY A 84 -7.76 7.03 -9.54
N GLY A 85 -8.74 6.14 -9.49
CA GLY A 85 -8.90 5.20 -8.37
C GLY A 85 -7.73 4.22 -8.28
N SER A 86 -7.25 3.91 -7.07
CA SER A 86 -6.27 2.86 -6.84
C SER A 86 -6.96 1.48 -6.90
N GLY A 87 -6.45 0.59 -7.74
CA GLY A 87 -6.97 -0.76 -7.90
C GLY A 87 -7.39 -1.06 -9.33
N SER A 88 -8.16 -2.12 -9.54
CA SER A 88 -8.69 -2.54 -10.85
C SER A 88 -9.61 -1.52 -11.50
N ASN A 89 -9.90 -0.41 -10.83
CA ASN A 89 -10.87 0.62 -11.17
C ASN A 89 -10.19 1.97 -11.38
N GLY A 90 -9.20 2.03 -12.25
CA GLY A 90 -8.48 3.27 -12.57
C GLY A 90 -9.32 4.38 -13.20
N ALA A 91 -10.51 4.06 -13.70
CA ALA A 91 -11.54 5.00 -14.14
C ALA A 91 -12.91 4.37 -13.90
N GLY A 92 -13.87 5.13 -13.41
CA GLY A 92 -15.22 4.62 -13.12
C GLY A 92 -16.11 5.70 -12.53
N TYR A 93 -17.25 5.28 -12.00
CA TYR A 93 -18.22 6.18 -11.39
C TYR A 93 -18.45 5.76 -9.93
N ALA A 94 -18.53 6.76 -9.04
CA ALA A 94 -19.06 6.60 -7.71
C ALA A 94 -20.49 7.08 -7.70
N CYS A 95 -21.43 6.18 -7.54
CA CYS A 95 -22.84 6.50 -7.48
C CYS A 95 -23.33 6.46 -6.03
N THR A 96 -24.13 7.44 -5.65
CA THR A 96 -24.84 7.47 -4.37
C THR A 96 -26.34 7.48 -4.66
N GLY A 97 -27.10 6.84 -3.78
CA GLY A 97 -28.53 6.76 -3.93
C GLY A 97 -29.21 6.24 -2.67
N SER A 98 -30.47 5.95 -2.76
CA SER A 98 -31.30 5.56 -1.64
C SER A 98 -32.05 4.25 -1.92
N TYR A 99 -32.32 3.51 -0.86
CA TYR A 99 -33.16 2.31 -0.90
C TYR A 99 -33.97 2.17 0.40
N ALA A 100 -35.03 1.40 0.34
CA ALA A 100 -35.84 1.06 1.49
C ALA A 100 -35.53 -0.37 1.97
N LEU A 101 -35.31 -0.51 3.26
CA LEU A 101 -35.15 -1.80 3.94
C LEU A 101 -36.15 -1.89 5.11
N GLY A 102 -37.20 -2.67 4.94
CA GLY A 102 -38.34 -2.65 5.85
C GLY A 102 -39.04 -1.29 5.88
N ALA A 103 -39.14 -0.68 7.06
CA ALA A 103 -39.75 0.64 7.25
C ALA A 103 -38.75 1.80 7.18
N HIS A 104 -37.47 1.52 6.96
CA HIS A 104 -36.41 2.52 6.99
C HIS A 104 -35.88 2.82 5.60
N HIS A 105 -35.53 4.07 5.36
CA HIS A 105 -34.84 4.52 4.16
C HIS A 105 -33.38 4.79 4.49
N TYR A 106 -32.51 4.26 3.66
CA TYR A 106 -31.06 4.41 3.78
C TYR A 106 -30.49 5.09 2.55
N ARG A 107 -29.42 5.83 2.74
CA ARG A 107 -28.69 6.50 1.66
C ARG A 107 -27.22 6.11 1.75
N GLU A 108 -26.78 5.28 0.81
CA GLU A 108 -25.45 4.69 0.83
C GLU A 108 -24.80 4.75 -0.56
N PRO A 109 -23.46 4.72 -0.66
CA PRO A 109 -22.78 4.59 -1.93
C PRO A 109 -23.02 3.21 -2.52
N LEU A 110 -23.27 3.16 -3.83
CA LEU A 110 -23.40 1.91 -4.56
C LEU A 110 -22.03 1.47 -5.07
N PRO A 111 -21.49 0.33 -4.63
CA PRO A 111 -20.22 -0.18 -5.14
C PRO A 111 -20.37 -0.60 -6.60
N GLY A 112 -19.33 -0.32 -7.37
CA GLY A 112 -19.26 -0.64 -8.80
C GLY A 112 -18.63 0.50 -9.59
N ASN A 113 -18.51 0.29 -10.90
CA ASN A 113 -17.91 1.27 -11.82
C ASN A 113 -18.89 1.71 -12.92
N ALA A 114 -20.10 1.16 -12.89
CA ALA A 114 -21.10 1.48 -13.89
C ALA A 114 -21.64 2.89 -13.67
N HIS A 115 -21.90 3.59 -14.75
CA HIS A 115 -22.63 4.86 -14.74
C HIS A 115 -24.11 4.57 -14.77
N TYR A 116 -24.83 5.23 -13.87
CA TYR A 116 -26.28 5.23 -13.85
C TYR A 116 -26.78 6.67 -13.94
N GLU A 117 -27.89 6.87 -14.63
CA GLU A 117 -28.53 8.18 -14.68
C GLU A 117 -29.23 8.50 -13.34
N PRO A 118 -29.24 9.78 -12.90
CA PRO A 118 -30.00 10.18 -11.72
C PRO A 118 -31.48 9.78 -11.87
N GLY A 119 -32.06 9.18 -10.83
CA GLY A 119 -33.39 8.63 -10.82
C GLY A 119 -33.52 7.20 -11.37
N ALA A 120 -32.46 6.62 -11.92
CA ALA A 120 -32.46 5.22 -12.35
C ALA A 120 -32.66 4.27 -11.16
N THR A 121 -33.43 3.21 -11.38
CA THR A 121 -33.62 2.15 -10.39
C THR A 121 -32.79 0.93 -10.74
N VAL A 122 -32.00 0.44 -9.76
CA VAL A 122 -31.08 -0.66 -9.94
C VAL A 122 -31.44 -1.79 -8.95
N PRO A 123 -31.57 -3.04 -9.41
CA PRO A 123 -31.74 -4.15 -8.49
C PRO A 123 -30.48 -4.32 -7.64
N ALA A 124 -30.63 -4.27 -6.32
CA ALA A 124 -29.55 -4.36 -5.36
C ALA A 124 -29.88 -5.41 -4.26
N VAL A 125 -28.87 -5.73 -3.49
CA VAL A 125 -28.96 -6.60 -2.30
C VAL A 125 -28.40 -5.83 -1.14
N ALA A 126 -29.11 -5.81 -0.01
CA ALA A 126 -28.68 -5.16 1.23
C ALA A 126 -28.82 -6.11 2.40
N VAL A 127 -27.95 -5.97 3.41
CA VAL A 127 -27.98 -6.82 4.61
C VAL A 127 -28.82 -6.16 5.69
N PRO A 128 -29.87 -6.82 6.23
CA PRO A 128 -30.74 -6.23 7.23
C PRO A 128 -30.08 -5.81 8.54
N GLY A 129 -28.94 -6.42 8.87
CA GLY A 129 -28.15 -6.11 10.07
C GLY A 129 -27.12 -5.00 9.87
N ASP A 130 -26.71 -4.77 8.64
CA ASP A 130 -25.75 -3.74 8.25
C ASP A 130 -26.20 -3.00 6.99
N PRO A 131 -26.93 -1.88 7.14
CA PRO A 131 -27.45 -1.13 6.01
C PRO A 131 -26.35 -0.50 5.14
N THR A 132 -25.13 -0.35 5.65
CA THR A 132 -24.02 0.17 4.84
C THR A 132 -23.52 -0.88 3.83
N LEU A 133 -23.87 -2.14 4.03
CA LEU A 133 -23.50 -3.25 3.18
C LEU A 133 -24.60 -3.46 2.11
N VAL A 134 -24.51 -2.68 1.04
CA VAL A 134 -25.37 -2.77 -0.14
C VAL A 134 -24.53 -2.97 -1.39
N SER A 135 -25.00 -3.79 -2.33
CA SER A 135 -24.34 -4.02 -3.62
C SER A 135 -25.36 -4.30 -4.72
N THR A 136 -24.99 -4.10 -5.98
CA THR A 136 -25.87 -4.48 -7.09
C THR A 136 -26.05 -6.00 -7.11
N ALA A 137 -27.26 -6.45 -7.45
CA ALA A 137 -27.56 -7.87 -7.56
C ALA A 137 -26.68 -8.60 -8.58
N GLU A 138 -26.21 -7.88 -9.60
CA GLU A 138 -25.28 -8.39 -10.60
C GLU A 138 -23.89 -8.67 -10.02
N ILE A 139 -23.33 -7.74 -9.25
CA ILE A 139 -22.04 -7.90 -8.57
C ILE A 139 -22.13 -9.08 -7.59
N VAL A 140 -23.16 -9.13 -6.75
CA VAL A 140 -23.34 -10.23 -5.79
C VAL A 140 -23.44 -11.59 -6.48
N ARG A 141 -24.04 -11.65 -7.67
CA ARG A 141 -24.14 -12.89 -8.45
C ARG A 141 -22.83 -13.28 -9.13
N THR A 142 -22.08 -12.29 -9.61
CA THR A 142 -20.86 -12.49 -10.43
C THR A 142 -19.61 -12.62 -9.57
N ASP A 143 -19.50 -11.80 -8.53
CA ASP A 143 -18.39 -11.83 -7.59
C ASP A 143 -18.52 -13.07 -6.71
N ARG A 144 -17.61 -13.99 -6.91
CA ARG A 144 -17.44 -15.16 -6.03
C ARG A 144 -16.31 -14.84 -5.04
N THR A 145 -16.44 -15.36 -3.83
CA THR A 145 -15.29 -15.46 -2.92
C THR A 145 -14.14 -16.08 -3.69
N SER A 146 -13.17 -15.27 -4.05
CA SER A 146 -12.11 -15.68 -4.98
C SER A 146 -10.81 -15.93 -4.23
N ALA A 147 -10.28 -17.14 -4.36
CA ALA A 147 -8.93 -17.45 -3.91
C ALA A 147 -7.85 -16.56 -4.55
N ARG A 148 -8.18 -15.90 -5.66
CA ARG A 148 -7.26 -14.94 -6.33
C ARG A 148 -6.87 -13.77 -5.45
N VAL A 149 -7.73 -13.37 -4.49
CA VAL A 149 -7.43 -12.31 -3.52
C VAL A 149 -6.21 -12.68 -2.66
N TYR A 150 -5.97 -13.97 -2.44
CA TYR A 150 -4.85 -14.46 -1.65
C TYR A 150 -3.56 -14.70 -2.45
N ILE A 151 -3.58 -14.55 -3.78
CA ILE A 151 -2.38 -14.74 -4.61
C ILE A 151 -1.31 -13.70 -4.25
N LEU A 152 -1.70 -12.43 -4.17
CA LEU A 152 -0.76 -11.36 -3.84
C LEU A 152 -0.13 -11.52 -2.44
N PRO A 153 -0.89 -11.66 -1.34
CA PRO A 153 -0.32 -11.91 -0.03
C PRO A 153 0.47 -13.22 0.03
N GLY A 154 0.04 -14.25 -0.70
CA GLY A 154 0.77 -15.52 -0.79
C GLY A 154 2.15 -15.38 -1.45
N VAL A 155 2.25 -14.65 -2.55
CA VAL A 155 3.52 -14.34 -3.22
C VAL A 155 4.43 -13.52 -2.31
N LEU A 156 3.91 -12.49 -1.64
CA LEU A 156 4.68 -11.67 -0.70
C LEU A 156 5.19 -12.51 0.49
N PHE A 157 4.35 -13.40 1.00
CA PHE A 157 4.74 -14.31 2.08
C PHE A 157 5.85 -15.29 1.64
N ALA A 158 5.73 -15.89 0.45
CA ALA A 158 6.76 -16.77 -0.10
C ALA A 158 8.10 -16.02 -0.27
N LEU A 159 8.05 -14.79 -0.76
CA LEU A 159 9.22 -13.93 -0.92
C LEU A 159 9.88 -13.61 0.43
N LEU A 160 9.08 -13.30 1.45
CA LEU A 160 9.56 -13.08 2.81
C LEU A 160 10.28 -14.34 3.37
N VAL A 161 9.67 -15.52 3.20
CA VAL A 161 10.26 -16.79 3.66
C VAL A 161 11.59 -17.08 2.94
N VAL A 162 11.65 -16.87 1.63
CA VAL A 162 12.89 -17.04 0.85
C VAL A 162 13.99 -16.10 1.33
N LEU A 163 13.69 -14.83 1.54
CA LEU A 163 14.66 -13.85 2.05
C LEU A 163 15.17 -14.23 3.44
N LEU A 164 14.29 -14.64 4.35
CA LEU A 164 14.68 -15.10 5.68
C LEU A 164 15.58 -16.36 5.60
N ALA A 165 15.23 -17.32 4.74
CA ALA A 165 16.03 -18.52 4.53
C ALA A 165 17.43 -18.18 4.01
N LEU A 166 17.55 -17.28 3.04
CA LEU A 166 18.84 -16.82 2.52
C LEU A 166 19.69 -16.14 3.59
N ILE A 167 19.09 -15.33 4.46
CA ILE A 167 19.79 -14.67 5.56
C ILE A 167 20.33 -15.73 6.54
N VAL A 168 19.51 -16.71 6.92
CA VAL A 168 19.90 -17.77 7.84
C VAL A 168 21.01 -18.63 7.25
N VAL A 169 20.90 -19.01 5.99
CA VAL A 169 21.95 -19.80 5.29
C VAL A 169 23.26 -19.02 5.26
N ARG A 170 23.21 -17.75 4.84
CA ARG A 170 24.41 -16.89 4.78
C ARG A 170 25.04 -16.66 6.15
N SER A 171 24.25 -16.51 7.21
CA SER A 171 24.77 -16.37 8.58
C SER A 171 25.46 -17.62 9.07
N ARG A 172 24.92 -18.80 8.74
CA ARG A 172 25.53 -20.10 9.11
C ARG A 172 26.85 -20.35 8.39
N TRP A 173 26.97 -19.99 7.12
CA TRP A 173 28.20 -20.15 6.37
C TRP A 173 29.31 -19.24 6.90
N GLY A 174 29.03 -17.96 7.16
CA GLY A 174 29.99 -17.04 7.75
C GLY A 174 30.44 -17.39 9.20
N ALA A 175 29.65 -18.20 9.92
CA ALA A 175 30.05 -18.72 11.21
C ALA A 175 31.05 -19.91 11.09
N ARG A 176 30.89 -20.76 10.08
CA ARG A 176 31.78 -21.91 9.83
C ARG A 176 33.20 -21.49 9.42
N ASP A 177 33.29 -20.45 8.57
CA ASP A 177 34.60 -19.96 8.11
C ASP A 177 35.44 -19.39 9.28
N ARG A 178 34.78 -18.77 10.27
CA ARG A 178 35.49 -18.22 11.46
C ARG A 178 36.03 -19.30 12.38
N THR A 179 35.35 -20.43 12.52
CA THR A 179 35.81 -21.54 13.35
C THR A 179 37.02 -22.27 12.73
N GLN A 180 37.12 -22.30 11.41
CA GLN A 180 38.28 -22.90 10.73
C GLN A 180 39.52 -21.98 10.75
N ALA A 181 39.35 -20.68 10.67
CA ALA A 181 40.46 -19.72 10.71
C ALA A 181 41.07 -19.53 12.10
N GLY A 182 40.42 -19.96 13.17
CA GLY A 182 40.96 -19.92 14.55
C GLY A 182 41.65 -21.21 15.02
N ALA A 183 41.71 -22.23 14.15
CA ALA A 183 42.29 -23.54 14.49
C ALA A 183 43.73 -23.77 13.90
N THR A 184 44.28 -22.78 13.21
CA THR A 184 45.66 -22.73 12.69
C THR A 184 46.51 -21.75 13.48
#